data_209450c141dbbc0d98939cc976171bf7
#
_entry.id   209450c141dbbc0d98939cc976171bf7
#
_cell.length_a   1.000
_cell.length_b   1.000
_cell.length_c   1.000
_cell.angle_alpha   90.00
_cell.angle_beta   90.00
_cell.angle_gamma   90.00
#
_symmetry.space_group_name_H-M   'P 1'
#
loop_
_entity.id
_entity.type
_entity.pdbx_description
1 polymer ?
#
loop_
_entity_poly.entity_id
_entity_poly.type
_entity_poly.pdbx_seq_one_letter_code
_entity_poly.pdbx_strand_id
1 'polypeptide(L)'
;MDTANLVMAGAFALAGVGLYGLLVVRNLIKVVVALQLLVKGMLLALVAAGKASGQVQVAQSLALTAIVADTVVAVIGLAIAVQVRRVSGTLDLKKLSNLRG
;
A
#
# COMPACT_ATOMS: atom_id res chain seq x y z
N MET A 1 -21.37 18.54 -0.78
CA MET A 1 -20.72 17.39 -0.16
C MET A 1 -19.71 17.88 0.85
N ASP A 2 -19.75 17.33 2.04
CA ASP A 2 -18.84 17.72 3.11
C ASP A 2 -17.41 17.28 2.78
N THR A 3 -16.43 18.07 3.23
CA THR A 3 -15.03 17.75 3.02
C THR A 3 -14.68 16.37 3.58
N ALA A 4 -15.20 16.03 4.76
CA ALA A 4 -14.97 14.74 5.39
C ALA A 4 -15.49 13.58 4.51
N ASN A 5 -16.66 13.76 3.92
CA ASN A 5 -17.23 12.74 3.02
C ASN A 5 -16.43 12.61 1.75
N LEU A 6 -15.91 13.73 1.23
CA LEU A 6 -15.10 13.73 0.03
C LEU A 6 -13.77 12.98 0.27
N VAL A 7 -13.14 13.26 1.41
CA VAL A 7 -11.89 12.58 1.79
C VAL A 7 -12.11 11.09 1.98
N MET A 8 -13.20 10.70 2.62
CA MET A 8 -13.51 9.29 2.84
C MET A 8 -13.78 8.57 1.52
N ALA A 9 -14.47 9.22 0.58
CA ALA A 9 -14.68 8.66 -0.75
C ALA A 9 -13.35 8.44 -1.47
N GLY A 10 -12.44 9.41 -1.36
CA GLY A 10 -11.09 9.28 -1.92
C GLY A 10 -10.31 8.13 -1.29
N ALA A 11 -10.45 7.96 0.03
CA ALA A 11 -9.79 6.87 0.74
C ALA A 11 -10.27 5.50 0.24
N PHE A 12 -11.57 5.33 0.09
CA PHE A 12 -12.13 4.08 -0.44
C PHE A 12 -11.71 3.85 -1.88
N ALA A 13 -11.65 4.91 -2.68
CA ALA A 13 -11.21 4.79 -4.06
C ALA A 13 -9.75 4.31 -4.14
N LEU A 14 -8.85 4.92 -3.35
CA LEU A 14 -7.46 4.51 -3.31
C LEU A 14 -7.29 3.07 -2.83
N ALA A 15 -7.99 2.71 -1.77
CA ALA A 15 -7.94 1.36 -1.25
C ALA A 15 -8.45 0.35 -2.28
N GLY A 16 -9.53 0.68 -2.97
CA GLY A 16 -10.09 -0.16 -4.02
C GLY A 16 -9.14 -0.36 -5.18
N VAL A 17 -8.51 0.72 -5.64
CA VAL A 17 -7.52 0.64 -6.72
C VAL A 17 -6.31 -0.20 -6.30
N GLY A 18 -5.83 0.01 -5.08
CA GLY A 18 -4.70 -0.77 -4.56
C GLY A 18 -5.03 -2.24 -4.45
N LEU A 19 -6.21 -2.56 -3.94
CA LEU A 19 -6.64 -3.96 -3.81
C LEU A 19 -6.80 -4.61 -5.18
N TYR A 20 -7.42 -3.89 -6.12
CA TYR A 20 -7.56 -4.39 -7.48
C TYR A 20 -6.19 -4.67 -8.10
N GLY A 21 -5.25 -3.74 -7.91
CA GLY A 21 -3.89 -3.92 -8.40
C GLY A 21 -3.22 -5.15 -7.82
N LEU A 22 -3.40 -5.41 -6.52
CA LEU A 22 -2.84 -6.59 -5.87
C LEU A 22 -3.37 -7.88 -6.47
N LEU A 23 -4.66 -7.89 -6.83
CA LEU A 23 -5.30 -9.09 -7.35
C LEU A 23 -4.92 -9.39 -8.79
N VAL A 24 -4.55 -8.37 -9.56
CA VAL A 24 -4.36 -8.50 -11.00
C VAL A 24 -2.88 -8.60 -11.41
N VAL A 25 -2.00 -7.86 -10.73
CA VAL A 25 -0.60 -7.78 -11.16
C VAL A 25 0.20 -9.00 -10.72
N ARG A 26 1.19 -9.35 -11.54
CA ARG A 26 2.09 -10.47 -11.29
C ARG A 26 3.55 -10.03 -11.11
N ASN A 27 3.84 -8.76 -11.37
CA ASN A 27 5.19 -8.22 -11.23
C ASN A 27 5.42 -7.80 -9.79
N LEU A 28 6.54 -8.21 -9.21
CA LEU A 28 6.83 -7.97 -7.79
C LEU A 28 6.89 -6.49 -7.45
N ILE A 29 7.49 -5.66 -8.32
CA ILE A 29 7.54 -4.22 -8.09
C ILE A 29 6.13 -3.63 -8.13
N LYS A 30 5.29 -4.07 -9.06
CA LYS A 30 3.91 -3.58 -9.16
C LYS A 30 3.08 -4.00 -7.95
N VAL A 31 3.35 -5.18 -7.40
CA VAL A 31 2.70 -5.63 -6.16
C VAL A 31 3.04 -4.68 -5.01
N VAL A 32 4.31 -4.27 -4.89
CA VAL A 32 4.73 -3.31 -3.87
C VAL A 32 4.00 -1.99 -4.05
N VAL A 33 3.91 -1.50 -5.29
CA VAL A 33 3.21 -0.23 -5.58
C VAL A 33 1.73 -0.34 -5.24
N ALA A 34 1.08 -1.45 -5.59
CA ALA A 34 -0.34 -1.65 -5.29
C ALA A 34 -0.59 -1.70 -3.78
N LEU A 35 0.30 -2.34 -3.05
CA LEU A 35 0.23 -2.39 -1.59
C LEU A 35 0.38 -0.99 -1.00
N GLN A 36 1.28 -0.17 -1.56
CA GLN A 36 1.45 1.21 -1.12
C GLN A 36 0.18 2.04 -1.32
N LEU A 37 -0.48 1.88 -2.46
CA LEU A 37 -1.75 2.56 -2.72
C LEU A 37 -2.83 2.14 -1.73
N LEU A 38 -2.91 0.85 -1.43
CA LEU A 38 -3.87 0.33 -0.46
C LEU A 38 -3.63 0.93 0.92
N VAL A 39 -2.37 0.95 1.37
CA VAL A 39 -2.01 1.51 2.67
C VAL A 39 -2.29 3.00 2.73
N LYS A 40 -2.01 3.74 1.65
CA LYS A 40 -2.29 5.17 1.61
C LYS A 40 -3.79 5.46 1.70
N GLY A 41 -4.62 4.64 1.06
CA GLY A 41 -6.06 4.74 1.20
C GLY A 41 -6.51 4.52 2.64
N MET A 42 -5.94 3.53 3.30
CA MET A 42 -6.24 3.25 4.70
C MET A 42 -5.80 4.39 5.62
N LEU A 43 -4.62 4.98 5.35
CA LEU A 43 -4.13 6.13 6.12
C LEU A 43 -5.05 7.33 5.97
N LEU A 44 -5.49 7.59 4.77
CA LEU A 44 -6.41 8.70 4.51
C LEU A 44 -7.73 8.50 5.27
N ALA A 45 -8.25 7.28 5.28
CA ALA A 45 -9.45 6.94 6.03
C ALA A 45 -9.23 7.12 7.54
N LEU A 46 -8.07 6.72 8.04
CA LEU A 46 -7.73 6.85 9.45
C LEU A 46 -7.71 8.31 9.88
N VAL A 47 -7.06 9.17 9.11
CA VAL A 47 -6.97 10.60 9.40
C VAL A 47 -8.36 11.25 9.35
N ALA A 48 -9.16 10.90 8.35
CA ALA A 48 -10.52 11.43 8.22
C ALA A 48 -11.38 11.00 9.41
N ALA A 49 -11.30 9.75 9.82
CA ALA A 49 -12.05 9.25 10.97
C ALA A 49 -11.62 9.93 12.27
N GLY A 50 -10.31 10.14 12.44
CA GLY A 50 -9.79 10.82 13.60
C GLY A 50 -10.29 12.25 13.69
N LYS A 51 -10.32 12.96 12.57
CA LYS A 51 -10.82 14.33 12.53
C LYS A 51 -12.32 14.38 12.84
N ALA A 52 -13.09 13.45 12.27
CA ALA A 52 -14.53 13.40 12.48
C ALA A 52 -14.88 13.07 13.93
N SER A 53 -14.09 12.27 14.61
CA SER A 53 -14.35 11.85 15.99
C SER A 53 -13.74 12.77 17.04
N GLY A 54 -13.01 13.81 16.63
CA GLY A 54 -12.34 14.72 17.55
C GLY A 54 -11.05 14.22 18.13
N GLN A 55 -10.49 13.13 17.58
CA GLN A 55 -9.25 12.52 18.06
C GLN A 55 -8.11 12.74 17.05
N VAL A 56 -7.93 14.00 16.67
CA VAL A 56 -6.95 14.35 15.62
C VAL A 56 -5.52 13.96 16.02
N GLN A 57 -5.14 14.22 17.27
CA GLN A 57 -3.77 13.93 17.70
C GLN A 57 -3.45 12.45 17.69
N VAL A 58 -4.39 11.63 18.15
CA VAL A 58 -4.23 10.18 18.13
C VAL A 58 -4.14 9.68 16.68
N ALA A 59 -5.01 10.18 15.82
CA ALA A 59 -5.02 9.79 14.41
C ALA A 59 -3.71 10.18 13.73
N GLN A 60 -3.19 11.37 14.01
CA GLN A 60 -1.93 11.83 13.43
C GLN A 60 -0.75 11.00 13.90
N SER A 61 -0.72 10.62 15.18
CA SER A 61 0.34 9.76 15.70
C SER A 61 0.32 8.39 15.05
N LEU A 62 -0.85 7.80 14.91
CA LEU A 62 -1.01 6.50 14.26
C LEU A 62 -0.65 6.59 12.78
N ALA A 63 -1.05 7.66 12.11
CA ALA A 63 -0.74 7.86 10.70
C ALA A 63 0.76 8.01 10.49
N LEU A 64 1.44 8.77 11.35
CA LEU A 64 2.89 8.93 11.26
C LEU A 64 3.61 7.59 11.43
N THR A 65 3.21 6.81 12.42
CA THR A 65 3.76 5.47 12.64
C THR A 65 3.55 4.59 11.41
N ALA A 66 2.34 4.63 10.84
CA ALA A 66 2.03 3.84 9.65
C ALA A 66 2.82 4.29 8.44
N ILE A 67 3.05 5.60 8.28
CA ILE A 67 3.86 6.11 7.17
C ILE A 67 5.29 5.61 7.28
N VAL A 68 5.87 5.63 8.47
CA VAL A 68 7.23 5.13 8.71
C VAL A 68 7.30 3.64 8.39
N ALA A 69 6.34 2.86 8.90
CA ALA A 69 6.29 1.43 8.63
C ALA A 69 6.12 1.14 7.15
N ASP A 70 5.26 1.90 6.47
CA ASP A 70 5.01 1.76 5.05
C ASP A 70 6.27 2.05 4.23
N THR A 71 7.02 3.08 4.62
CA THR A 71 8.28 3.42 3.96
C THR A 71 9.29 2.29 4.11
N VAL A 72 9.39 1.70 5.30
CA VAL A 72 10.28 0.56 5.54
C VAL A 72 9.88 -0.63 4.69
N VAL A 73 8.59 -0.93 4.63
CA VAL A 73 8.08 -2.02 3.80
C VAL A 73 8.40 -1.79 2.33
N ALA A 74 8.24 -0.55 1.85
CA ALA A 74 8.55 -0.21 0.46
C ALA A 74 10.04 -0.44 0.15
N VAL A 75 10.91 0.02 1.02
CA VAL A 75 12.36 -0.13 0.82
C VAL A 75 12.74 -1.60 0.82
N ILE A 76 12.25 -2.36 1.79
CA ILE A 76 12.56 -3.79 1.89
C ILE A 76 11.99 -4.53 0.68
N GLY A 77 10.75 -4.20 0.27
CA GLY A 77 10.12 -4.82 -0.88
C GLY A 77 10.90 -4.58 -2.16
N LEU A 78 11.36 -3.35 -2.37
CA LEU A 78 12.16 -3.03 -3.55
C LEU A 78 13.53 -3.71 -3.51
N ALA A 79 14.14 -3.82 -2.33
CA ALA A 79 15.41 -4.53 -2.17
C ALA A 79 15.25 -6.00 -2.52
N ILE A 80 14.18 -6.63 -2.04
CA ILE A 80 13.88 -8.03 -2.37
C ILE A 80 13.65 -8.17 -3.87
N ALA A 81 12.93 -7.23 -4.49
CA ALA A 81 12.66 -7.27 -5.92
C ALA A 81 13.97 -7.23 -6.73
N VAL A 82 14.90 -6.38 -6.32
CA VAL A 82 16.21 -6.29 -6.97
C VAL A 82 16.96 -7.62 -6.86
N GLN A 83 16.98 -8.21 -5.67
CA GLN A 83 17.64 -9.49 -5.45
C GLN A 83 17.02 -10.61 -6.28
N VAL A 84 15.69 -10.67 -6.29
CA VAL A 84 14.97 -11.68 -7.06
C VAL A 84 15.31 -11.55 -8.55
N ARG A 85 15.33 -10.33 -9.07
CA ARG A 85 15.67 -10.11 -10.47
C ARG A 85 17.11 -10.52 -10.78
N ARG A 86 18.02 -10.26 -9.87
CA ARG A 86 19.43 -10.65 -10.04
C ARG A 86 19.61 -12.16 -10.11
N VAL A 87 18.88 -12.87 -9.26
CA VAL A 87 19.03 -14.32 -9.16
C VAL A 87 18.26 -15.05 -10.25
N SER A 88 17.00 -14.66 -10.50
CA SER A 88 16.13 -15.38 -11.42
C SER A 88 15.95 -14.72 -12.78
N GLY A 89 16.35 -13.46 -12.91
CA GLY A 89 16.20 -12.70 -14.15
C GLY A 89 14.79 -12.21 -14.43
N THR A 90 13.85 -12.41 -13.50
CA THR A 90 12.46 -11.99 -13.71
C THR A 90 11.81 -11.56 -12.40
N LEU A 91 10.84 -10.65 -12.51
CA LEU A 91 9.99 -10.26 -11.40
C LEU A 91 8.57 -10.81 -11.55
N ASP A 92 8.32 -11.62 -12.57
CA ASP A 92 7.02 -12.23 -12.77
C ASP A 92 6.80 -13.34 -11.75
N LEU A 93 5.81 -13.16 -10.87
CA LEU A 93 5.55 -14.08 -9.77
C LEU A 93 5.16 -15.46 -10.26
N LYS A 94 4.49 -15.53 -11.42
CA LYS A 94 4.12 -16.82 -11.99
C LYS A 94 5.35 -17.61 -12.40
N LYS A 95 6.34 -16.95 -13.01
CA LYS A 95 7.59 -17.60 -13.39
C LYS A 95 8.42 -17.97 -12.17
N LEU A 96 8.38 -17.12 -11.12
CA LEU A 96 9.10 -17.40 -9.88
C LEU A 96 8.54 -18.61 -9.17
N SER A 97 7.23 -18.83 -9.22
CA SER A 97 6.63 -20.00 -8.61
C SER A 97 7.05 -21.28 -9.31
N ASN A 98 7.37 -21.22 -10.61
CA ASN A 98 7.85 -22.38 -11.36
C ASN A 98 9.27 -22.81 -10.96
N LEU A 99 10.06 -21.89 -10.42
CA LEU A 99 11.41 -22.21 -9.96
C LEU A 99 11.42 -23.13 -8.75
N ARG A 100 10.31 -23.22 -8.04
CA ARG A 100 10.20 -24.05 -6.84
C ARG A 100 9.85 -25.49 -7.16
N GLY A 101 9.30 -25.70 -8.30
CA GLY A 101 8.82 -27.01 -8.63
C GLY A 101 9.25 -27.51 -9.90
#